data_dfdc926572a4d9ea0472740326f63190
#
_entry.id   dfdc926572a4d9ea0472740326f63190
#
_cell.length_a   1.000
_cell.length_b   1.000
_cell.length_c   1.000
_cell.angle_alpha   90.00
_cell.angle_beta   90.00
_cell.angle_gamma   90.00
#
_symmetry.space_group_name_H-M   'P 1'
#
loop_
_entity.id
_entity.type
_entity.pdbx_description
1 polymer ?
#
loop_
_entity_poly.entity_id
_entity_poly.type
_entity_poly.pdbx_seq_one_letter_code
_entity_poly.pdbx_strand_id
1 'polypeptide(L)'
;MMMALAALLTGSLSGCFWRKDDEAKSGVDKLYEQAQKSMNSGNFKNAIQYYEGLEARFPFSNQSKQAQLDLIYSYYNDRQIEATVDAATTFERENPTHPRVDYALYMRGLAYFSGESSWYHRWFNADLSKRPPKNLQESFAAFAQLIQRFPNSAYSADARQRMVFLRNRLADYELHVARYYMSRGGWLAAANRARFIVEQYDGAPAVAEALRVPDAEIYAID
;
A
#
# COMPACT_ATOMS: atom_id res chain seq x y z
N MET A 1 50.54 -43.10 44.35
CA MET A 1 50.89 -42.45 43.10
C MET A 1 49.76 -42.74 42.08
N MET A 2 48.59 -42.17 42.30
CA MET A 2 47.41 -42.25 41.40
C MET A 2 46.41 -41.15 41.81
N MET A 3 46.66 -39.93 41.44
CA MET A 3 45.71 -38.81 41.52
C MET A 3 46.27 -37.62 40.73
N ALA A 4 46.15 -37.65 39.42
CA ALA A 4 46.43 -36.48 38.57
C ALA A 4 46.09 -36.77 37.11
N LEU A 5 44.82 -37.05 36.76
CA LEU A 5 44.43 -37.14 35.36
C LEU A 5 42.86 -36.99 35.20
N ALA A 6 42.27 -35.96 35.77
CA ALA A 6 40.83 -35.74 35.63
C ALA A 6 40.48 -34.22 35.57
N ALA A 7 41.32 -33.37 34.97
CA ALA A 7 41.04 -31.93 34.91
C ALA A 7 41.30 -31.26 33.53
N LEU A 8 41.08 -31.93 32.41
CA LEU A 8 41.37 -31.37 31.07
C LEU A 8 40.28 -31.60 30.02
N LEU A 9 39.03 -31.80 30.40
CA LEU A 9 37.94 -32.04 29.41
C LEU A 9 36.68 -31.15 29.51
N THR A 10 36.77 -29.97 30.17
CA THR A 10 35.63 -29.08 30.33
C THR A 10 35.72 -27.73 29.56
N GLY A 11 36.71 -27.56 28.66
CA GLY A 11 37.03 -26.29 28.02
C GLY A 11 36.54 -26.08 26.60
N SER A 12 35.83 -27.01 25.92
CA SER A 12 35.66 -26.92 24.46
C SER A 12 34.22 -26.80 23.95
N LEU A 13 33.22 -26.58 24.80
CA LEU A 13 31.80 -26.47 24.36
C LEU A 13 31.25 -25.04 24.25
N SER A 14 31.97 -24.01 24.75
CA SER A 14 31.47 -22.63 24.77
C SER A 14 31.80 -21.82 23.50
N GLY A 15 32.70 -22.29 22.64
CA GLY A 15 33.18 -21.52 21.49
C GLY A 15 32.32 -21.58 20.23
N CYS A 16 31.49 -22.60 20.08
CA CYS A 16 30.72 -22.77 18.83
C CYS A 16 29.42 -21.96 18.78
N PHE A 17 28.84 -21.61 19.91
CA PHE A 17 27.59 -20.85 19.96
C PHE A 17 27.81 -19.37 19.57
N TRP A 18 28.81 -18.73 20.13
CA TRP A 18 29.14 -17.34 19.83
C TRP A 18 29.59 -17.11 18.38
N ARG A 19 30.27 -18.06 17.79
CA ARG A 19 30.75 -17.98 16.41
C ARG A 19 29.61 -18.04 15.39
N LYS A 20 28.53 -18.81 15.66
CA LYS A 20 27.33 -18.87 14.80
C LYS A 20 26.55 -17.55 14.83
N ASP A 21 26.43 -16.91 15.97
CA ASP A 21 25.71 -15.65 16.09
C ASP A 21 26.46 -14.52 15.37
N ASP A 22 27.79 -14.49 15.42
CA ASP A 22 28.62 -13.51 14.70
C ASP A 22 28.58 -13.73 13.17
N GLU A 23 28.59 -14.97 12.71
CA GLU A 23 28.47 -15.31 11.30
C GLU A 23 27.07 -14.96 10.76
N ALA A 24 26.01 -15.25 11.52
CA ALA A 24 24.63 -14.90 11.17
C ALA A 24 24.46 -13.39 11.12
N LYS A 25 24.96 -12.65 12.11
CA LYS A 25 24.93 -11.18 12.14
C LYS A 25 25.69 -10.57 10.96
N SER A 26 26.88 -11.09 10.65
CA SER A 26 27.64 -10.68 9.46
C SER A 26 26.89 -10.97 8.15
N GLY A 27 26.13 -12.07 8.10
CA GLY A 27 25.31 -12.42 6.93
C GLY A 27 24.12 -11.47 6.73
N VAL A 28 23.42 -11.11 7.82
CA VAL A 28 22.32 -10.13 7.81
C VAL A 28 22.82 -8.77 7.34
N ASP A 29 23.91 -8.27 7.96
CA ASP A 29 24.45 -6.95 7.64
C ASP A 29 24.89 -6.85 6.17
N LYS A 30 25.52 -7.90 5.64
CA LYS A 30 25.93 -7.95 4.22
C LYS A 30 24.74 -7.95 3.27
N LEU A 31 23.70 -8.76 3.54
CA LEU A 31 22.50 -8.78 2.69
C LEU A 31 21.78 -7.42 2.72
N TYR A 32 21.65 -6.84 3.92
CA TYR A 32 21.01 -5.54 4.07
C TYR A 32 21.77 -4.43 3.35
N GLU A 33 23.11 -4.39 3.49
CA GLU A 33 23.96 -3.43 2.78
C GLU A 33 23.86 -3.57 1.25
N GLN A 34 23.88 -4.79 0.73
CA GLN A 34 23.72 -5.05 -0.70
C GLN A 34 22.34 -4.62 -1.21
N ALA A 35 21.28 -4.87 -0.44
CA ALA A 35 19.92 -4.43 -0.72
C ALA A 35 19.85 -2.90 -0.77
N GLN A 36 20.36 -2.23 0.26
CA GLN A 36 20.40 -0.75 0.35
C GLN A 36 21.18 -0.14 -0.83
N LYS A 37 22.35 -0.69 -1.15
CA LYS A 37 23.15 -0.24 -2.30
C LYS A 37 22.39 -0.39 -3.61
N SER A 38 21.71 -1.51 -3.81
CA SER A 38 20.88 -1.76 -5.00
C SER A 38 19.70 -0.80 -5.07
N MET A 39 18.99 -0.60 -3.97
CA MET A 39 17.87 0.33 -3.86
C MET A 39 18.30 1.78 -4.15
N ASN A 40 19.41 2.23 -3.55
CA ASN A 40 19.94 3.58 -3.73
C ASN A 40 20.45 3.84 -5.16
N SER A 41 20.87 2.80 -5.88
CA SER A 41 21.26 2.89 -7.29
C SER A 41 20.04 2.79 -8.25
N GLY A 42 18.83 2.65 -7.75
CA GLY A 42 17.62 2.47 -8.55
C GLY A 42 17.45 1.06 -9.12
N ASN A 43 18.31 0.10 -8.75
CA ASN A 43 18.18 -1.29 -9.16
C ASN A 43 17.23 -2.03 -8.21
N PHE A 44 15.93 -1.72 -8.32
CA PHE A 44 14.90 -2.25 -7.41
C PHE A 44 14.75 -3.77 -7.53
N LYS A 45 14.96 -4.37 -8.68
CA LYS A 45 14.91 -5.83 -8.85
C LYS A 45 15.94 -6.55 -8.00
N ASN A 46 17.17 -6.07 -8.00
CA ASN A 46 18.21 -6.65 -7.18
C ASN A 46 17.96 -6.35 -5.68
N ALA A 47 17.47 -5.16 -5.35
CA ALA A 47 17.10 -4.81 -3.98
C ALA A 47 16.05 -5.78 -3.42
N ILE A 48 15.00 -6.06 -4.20
CA ILE A 48 13.95 -7.03 -3.86
C ILE A 48 14.56 -8.39 -3.54
N GLN A 49 15.40 -8.93 -4.43
CA GLN A 49 16.03 -10.25 -4.21
C GLN A 49 16.85 -10.32 -2.92
N TYR A 50 17.58 -9.26 -2.58
CA TYR A 50 18.36 -9.22 -1.34
C TYR A 50 17.47 -9.08 -0.11
N TYR A 51 16.41 -8.26 -0.14
CA TYR A 51 15.48 -8.11 0.99
C TYR A 51 14.66 -9.38 1.22
N GLU A 52 14.14 -10.02 0.16
CA GLU A 52 13.47 -11.33 0.24
C GLU A 52 14.42 -12.40 0.79
N GLY A 53 15.67 -12.41 0.33
CA GLY A 53 16.68 -13.32 0.81
C GLY A 53 17.02 -13.09 2.30
N LEU A 54 16.99 -11.84 2.76
CA LEU A 54 17.19 -11.50 4.17
C LEU A 54 15.99 -12.00 5.01
N GLU A 55 14.77 -11.71 4.57
CA GLU A 55 13.55 -12.11 5.27
C GLU A 55 13.44 -13.63 5.37
N ALA A 56 13.73 -14.36 4.28
CA ALA A 56 13.67 -15.83 4.26
C ALA A 56 14.71 -16.47 5.16
N ARG A 57 15.92 -15.92 5.28
CA ARG A 57 17.03 -16.50 6.04
C ARG A 57 17.09 -16.02 7.48
N PHE A 58 16.67 -14.79 7.74
CA PHE A 58 16.85 -14.10 9.01
C PHE A 58 15.59 -13.32 9.45
N PRO A 59 14.41 -13.98 9.53
CA PRO A 59 13.14 -13.33 9.78
C PRO A 59 13.06 -12.57 11.12
N PHE A 60 13.87 -13.01 12.11
CA PHE A 60 13.88 -12.43 13.46
C PHE A 60 15.07 -11.49 13.71
N SER A 61 15.78 -11.07 12.66
CA SER A 61 16.89 -10.13 12.81
C SER A 61 16.39 -8.72 13.15
N ASN A 62 17.27 -7.91 13.77
CA ASN A 62 16.93 -6.50 14.06
C ASN A 62 16.62 -5.69 12.80
N GLN A 63 17.23 -6.07 11.67
CA GLN A 63 17.03 -5.43 10.37
C GLN A 63 15.77 -5.90 9.64
N SER A 64 15.17 -7.04 10.04
CA SER A 64 14.05 -7.63 9.32
C SER A 64 12.87 -6.68 9.14
N LYS A 65 12.45 -5.98 10.19
CA LYS A 65 11.33 -5.02 10.10
C LYS A 65 11.62 -3.83 9.18
N GLN A 66 12.85 -3.33 9.20
CA GLN A 66 13.24 -2.26 8.28
C GLN A 66 13.35 -2.80 6.86
N ALA A 67 13.88 -4.02 6.68
CA ALA A 67 13.95 -4.68 5.38
C ALA A 67 12.55 -4.88 4.76
N GLN A 68 11.54 -5.24 5.56
CA GLN A 68 10.14 -5.32 5.09
C GLN A 68 9.62 -3.98 4.57
N LEU A 69 9.92 -2.87 5.27
CA LEU A 69 9.52 -1.53 4.81
C LEU A 69 10.24 -1.11 3.53
N ASP A 70 11.54 -1.42 3.43
CA ASP A 70 12.35 -1.12 2.25
C ASP A 70 11.96 -2.01 1.05
N LEU A 71 11.49 -3.24 1.34
CA LEU A 71 10.93 -4.15 0.33
C LEU A 71 9.63 -3.60 -0.26
N ILE A 72 8.72 -3.09 0.58
CA ILE A 72 7.50 -2.40 0.12
C ILE A 72 7.86 -1.26 -0.84
N TYR A 73 8.84 -0.44 -0.48
CA TYR A 73 9.33 0.65 -1.32
C TYR A 73 9.91 0.15 -2.64
N SER A 74 10.69 -0.92 -2.59
CA SER A 74 11.36 -1.50 -3.76
C SER A 74 10.33 -2.09 -4.75
N TYR A 75 9.32 -2.83 -4.28
CA TYR A 75 8.22 -3.31 -5.11
C TYR A 75 7.44 -2.16 -5.77
N TYR A 76 7.12 -1.10 -5.00
CA TYR A 76 6.42 0.06 -5.54
C TYR A 76 7.19 0.73 -6.68
N ASN A 77 8.50 0.93 -6.52
CA ASN A 77 9.34 1.55 -7.54
C ASN A 77 9.61 0.63 -8.75
N ASP A 78 9.60 -0.68 -8.55
CA ASP A 78 9.65 -1.66 -9.65
C ASP A 78 8.27 -1.87 -10.32
N ARG A 79 7.23 -1.11 -9.90
CA ARG A 79 5.85 -1.14 -10.41
C ARG A 79 5.13 -2.47 -10.22
N GLN A 80 5.52 -3.23 -9.22
CA GLN A 80 4.87 -4.46 -8.81
C GLN A 80 3.74 -4.14 -7.81
N ILE A 81 2.58 -3.72 -8.35
CA ILE A 81 1.47 -3.19 -7.53
C ILE A 81 0.98 -4.24 -6.53
N GLU A 82 0.69 -5.45 -7.00
CA GLU A 82 0.18 -6.54 -6.18
C GLU A 82 1.16 -6.91 -5.07
N ALA A 83 2.45 -7.05 -5.39
CA ALA A 83 3.48 -7.35 -4.39
C ALA A 83 3.64 -6.23 -3.36
N THR A 84 3.51 -4.96 -3.77
CA THR A 84 3.51 -3.81 -2.86
C THR A 84 2.36 -3.89 -1.86
N VAL A 85 1.15 -4.18 -2.36
CA VAL A 85 -0.06 -4.30 -1.53
C VAL A 85 0.05 -5.46 -0.56
N ASP A 86 0.51 -6.62 -1.02
CA ASP A 86 0.67 -7.83 -0.20
C ASP A 86 1.72 -7.62 0.89
N ALA A 87 2.88 -7.06 0.54
CA ALA A 87 3.95 -6.77 1.49
C ALA A 87 3.50 -5.73 2.55
N ALA A 88 2.80 -4.66 2.13
CA ALA A 88 2.28 -3.64 3.04
C ALA A 88 1.21 -4.21 3.99
N THR A 89 0.32 -5.05 3.48
CA THR A 89 -0.73 -5.72 4.28
C THR A 89 -0.13 -6.73 5.26
N THR A 90 0.88 -7.48 4.82
CA THR A 90 1.62 -8.42 5.66
C THR A 90 2.36 -7.70 6.78
N PHE A 91 3.05 -6.59 6.47
CA PHE A 91 3.72 -5.77 7.48
C PHE A 91 2.75 -5.26 8.54
N GLU A 92 1.60 -4.71 8.14
CA GLU A 92 0.55 -4.23 9.06
C GLU A 92 0.03 -5.36 9.96
N ARG A 93 -0.22 -6.54 9.41
CA ARG A 93 -0.73 -7.71 10.13
C ARG A 93 0.28 -8.24 11.15
N GLU A 94 1.56 -8.33 10.76
CA GLU A 94 2.62 -8.90 11.59
C GLU A 94 3.15 -7.91 12.63
N ASN A 95 3.07 -6.62 12.34
CA ASN A 95 3.63 -5.55 13.17
C ASN A 95 2.61 -4.45 13.49
N PRO A 96 1.42 -4.76 14.05
CA PRO A 96 0.29 -3.81 14.16
C PRO A 96 0.57 -2.58 15.03
N THR A 97 1.54 -2.67 15.94
CA THR A 97 1.94 -1.59 16.85
C THR A 97 3.24 -0.89 16.43
N HIS A 98 3.80 -1.27 15.28
CA HIS A 98 5.04 -0.66 14.82
C HIS A 98 4.82 0.81 14.43
N PRO A 99 5.72 1.75 14.77
CA PRO A 99 5.54 3.18 14.50
C PRO A 99 5.44 3.53 13.02
N ARG A 100 5.86 2.64 12.12
CA ARG A 100 5.82 2.83 10.67
C ARG A 100 4.67 2.09 9.97
N VAL A 101 3.63 1.67 10.70
CA VAL A 101 2.41 1.11 10.09
C VAL A 101 1.71 2.15 9.22
N ASP A 102 1.80 3.42 9.59
CA ASP A 102 1.31 4.54 8.78
C ASP A 102 1.95 4.59 7.38
N TYR A 103 3.26 4.34 7.30
CA TYR A 103 3.97 4.23 6.02
C TYR A 103 3.47 3.05 5.17
N ALA A 104 3.27 1.87 5.78
CA ALA A 104 2.77 0.71 5.05
C ALA A 104 1.35 0.96 4.48
N LEU A 105 0.45 1.56 5.27
CA LEU A 105 -0.87 1.98 4.82
C LEU A 105 -0.81 3.00 3.67
N TYR A 106 0.09 3.97 3.78
CA TYR A 106 0.31 4.97 2.75
C TYR A 106 0.80 4.35 1.44
N MET A 107 1.79 3.45 1.51
CA MET A 107 2.33 2.76 0.34
C MET A 107 1.29 1.86 -0.34
N ARG A 108 0.42 1.21 0.44
CA ARG A 108 -0.72 0.45 -0.09
C ARG A 108 -1.68 1.35 -0.86
N GLY A 109 -2.01 2.52 -0.32
CA GLY A 109 -2.82 3.53 -1.01
C GLY A 109 -2.17 4.02 -2.30
N LEU A 110 -0.86 4.29 -2.28
CA LEU A 110 -0.09 4.72 -3.45
C LEU A 110 -0.02 3.63 -4.53
N ALA A 111 0.12 2.36 -4.15
CA ALA A 111 0.19 1.26 -5.09
C ALA A 111 -1.10 1.17 -5.94
N TYR A 112 -2.26 1.19 -5.30
CA TYR A 112 -3.55 1.24 -5.99
C TYR A 112 -3.74 2.53 -6.80
N PHE A 113 -3.28 3.67 -6.27
CA PHE A 113 -3.37 4.96 -6.95
C PHE A 113 -2.53 5.00 -8.25
N SER A 114 -1.32 4.45 -8.21
CA SER A 114 -0.40 4.45 -9.35
C SER A 114 -0.86 3.54 -10.50
N GLY A 115 -1.64 2.50 -10.20
CA GLY A 115 -2.23 1.62 -11.21
C GLY A 115 -3.15 2.36 -12.19
N GLU A 116 -3.69 3.52 -11.81
CA GLU A 116 -4.56 4.35 -12.65
C GLU A 116 -3.79 5.42 -13.46
N SER A 117 -2.60 5.84 -13.01
CA SER A 117 -1.89 6.99 -13.59
C SER A 117 -0.87 6.60 -14.67
N SER A 118 -1.23 5.75 -15.61
CA SER A 118 -0.35 5.49 -16.75
C SER A 118 -0.25 6.72 -17.65
N TRP A 119 0.98 7.20 -17.89
CA TRP A 119 1.31 8.40 -18.68
C TRP A 119 0.68 8.44 -20.07
N TYR A 120 0.46 7.29 -20.70
CA TYR A 120 -0.17 7.18 -22.01
C TYR A 120 -1.66 7.51 -21.98
N HIS A 121 -2.36 7.41 -20.85
CA HIS A 121 -3.77 7.82 -20.76
C HIS A 121 -3.94 9.32 -20.97
N ARG A 122 -2.97 10.12 -20.51
CA ARG A 122 -2.98 11.56 -20.73
C ARG A 122 -2.66 11.92 -22.20
N TRP A 123 -1.85 11.10 -22.87
CA TRP A 123 -1.52 11.31 -24.29
C TRP A 123 -2.69 10.96 -25.23
N PHE A 124 -3.40 9.86 -24.98
CA PHE A 124 -4.50 9.40 -25.82
C PHE A 124 -5.87 9.98 -25.45
N ASN A 125 -5.94 10.96 -24.56
CA ASN A 125 -7.20 11.60 -24.11
C ASN A 125 -8.28 10.56 -23.73
N ALA A 126 -7.85 9.43 -23.14
CA ALA A 126 -8.75 8.37 -22.76
C ALA A 126 -9.71 8.88 -21.67
N ASP A 127 -11.00 8.77 -21.94
CA ASP A 127 -12.04 9.10 -20.97
C ASP A 127 -12.01 8.08 -19.82
N LEU A 128 -11.28 8.42 -18.77
CA LEU A 128 -11.10 7.56 -17.61
C LEU A 128 -12.40 7.35 -16.82
N SER A 129 -13.41 8.21 -17.00
CA SER A 129 -14.73 8.06 -16.35
C SER A 129 -15.45 6.76 -16.74
N LYS A 130 -15.06 6.14 -17.86
CA LYS A 130 -15.65 4.91 -18.39
C LYS A 130 -15.04 3.63 -17.79
N ARG A 131 -13.95 3.70 -17.04
CA ARG A 131 -13.29 2.52 -16.48
C ARG A 131 -13.84 2.17 -15.11
N PRO A 132 -14.07 0.86 -14.81
CA PRO A 132 -14.44 0.42 -13.48
C PRO A 132 -13.41 0.87 -12.43
N PRO A 133 -13.83 1.54 -11.35
CA PRO A 133 -12.90 2.23 -10.44
C PRO A 133 -12.41 1.36 -9.28
N LYS A 134 -12.23 0.04 -9.46
CA LYS A 134 -11.86 -0.87 -8.36
C LYS A 134 -10.61 -0.40 -7.62
N ASN A 135 -9.54 -0.10 -8.34
CA ASN A 135 -8.29 0.35 -7.73
C ASN A 135 -8.43 1.73 -7.03
N LEU A 136 -9.31 2.60 -7.56
CA LEU A 136 -9.57 3.90 -6.93
C LEU A 136 -10.30 3.74 -5.59
N GLN A 137 -11.26 2.79 -5.50
CA GLN A 137 -11.96 2.48 -4.26
C GLN A 137 -11.02 1.91 -3.22
N GLU A 138 -10.16 0.96 -3.60
CA GLU A 138 -9.14 0.37 -2.72
C GLU A 138 -8.12 1.43 -2.25
N SER A 139 -7.68 2.31 -3.15
CA SER A 139 -6.80 3.44 -2.81
C SER A 139 -7.46 4.37 -1.80
N PHE A 140 -8.72 4.74 -2.05
CA PHE A 140 -9.49 5.61 -1.14
C PHE A 140 -9.64 4.97 0.24
N ALA A 141 -9.99 3.67 0.31
CA ALA A 141 -10.11 2.93 1.56
C ALA A 141 -8.80 2.87 2.35
N ALA A 142 -7.66 2.63 1.65
CA ALA A 142 -6.35 2.60 2.29
C ALA A 142 -5.95 3.96 2.88
N PHE A 143 -6.15 5.06 2.14
CA PHE A 143 -5.90 6.41 2.64
C PHE A 143 -6.87 6.81 3.75
N ALA A 144 -8.14 6.43 3.68
CA ALA A 144 -9.12 6.67 4.75
C ALA A 144 -8.68 5.97 6.05
N GLN A 145 -8.26 4.70 5.97
CA GLN A 145 -7.73 3.95 7.10
C GLN A 145 -6.48 4.61 7.71
N LEU A 146 -5.56 5.10 6.86
CA LEU A 146 -4.39 5.85 7.30
C LEU A 146 -4.80 7.09 8.13
N ILE A 147 -5.69 7.92 7.58
CA ILE A 147 -6.09 9.17 8.23
C ILE A 147 -6.85 8.92 9.52
N GLN A 148 -7.70 7.89 9.55
CA GLN A 148 -8.47 7.52 10.73
C GLN A 148 -7.58 7.03 11.87
N ARG A 149 -6.61 6.17 11.58
CA ARG A 149 -5.73 5.58 12.60
C ARG A 149 -4.56 6.47 12.98
N PHE A 150 -4.05 7.25 12.03
CA PHE A 150 -2.84 8.06 12.18
C PHE A 150 -3.06 9.50 11.66
N PRO A 151 -3.97 10.28 12.27
CA PRO A 151 -4.35 11.62 11.76
C PRO A 151 -3.17 12.61 11.68
N ASN A 152 -2.15 12.42 12.52
CA ASN A 152 -0.96 13.26 12.63
C ASN A 152 0.26 12.67 11.92
N SER A 153 0.11 11.61 11.14
CA SER A 153 1.20 11.07 10.33
C SER A 153 1.69 12.09 9.29
N ALA A 154 2.98 12.06 8.99
CA ALA A 154 3.58 12.86 7.93
C ALA A 154 2.94 12.62 6.55
N TYR A 155 2.32 11.46 6.35
CA TYR A 155 1.65 11.07 5.11
C TYR A 155 0.20 11.52 5.02
N SER A 156 -0.42 11.90 6.15
CA SER A 156 -1.86 12.19 6.20
C SER A 156 -2.27 13.43 5.41
N ALA A 157 -1.40 14.42 5.28
CA ALA A 157 -1.68 15.62 4.48
C ALA A 157 -1.77 15.28 2.98
N ASP A 158 -0.80 14.55 2.45
CA ASP A 158 -0.80 14.10 1.06
C ASP A 158 -1.95 13.12 0.78
N ALA A 159 -2.21 12.18 1.71
CA ALA A 159 -3.33 11.25 1.61
C ALA A 159 -4.68 11.98 1.47
N ARG A 160 -4.92 13.04 2.26
CA ARG A 160 -6.15 13.85 2.13
C ARG A 160 -6.29 14.49 0.75
N GLN A 161 -5.20 15.04 0.19
CA GLN A 161 -5.22 15.62 -1.15
C GLN A 161 -5.57 14.57 -2.21
N ARG A 162 -4.97 13.38 -2.11
CA ARG A 162 -5.29 12.26 -3.01
C ARG A 162 -6.73 11.79 -2.86
N MET A 163 -7.25 11.74 -1.64
CA MET A 163 -8.65 11.37 -1.40
C MET A 163 -9.64 12.34 -2.06
N VAL A 164 -9.34 13.64 -2.09
CA VAL A 164 -10.18 14.60 -2.85
C VAL A 164 -10.19 14.25 -4.34
N PHE A 165 -9.03 13.97 -4.93
CA PHE A 165 -8.94 13.53 -6.32
C PHE A 165 -9.71 12.23 -6.56
N LEU A 166 -9.51 11.23 -5.71
CA LEU A 166 -10.18 9.92 -5.80
C LEU A 166 -11.69 10.06 -5.70
N ARG A 167 -12.18 10.83 -4.73
CA ARG A 167 -13.62 11.13 -4.58
C ARG A 167 -14.21 11.70 -5.86
N ASN A 168 -13.58 12.72 -6.42
CA ASN A 168 -14.06 13.35 -7.64
C ASN A 168 -14.09 12.35 -8.81
N ARG A 169 -13.07 11.51 -8.95
CA ARG A 169 -12.99 10.47 -9.98
C ARG A 169 -14.06 9.38 -9.81
N LEU A 170 -14.33 8.97 -8.58
CA LEU A 170 -15.38 8.00 -8.27
C LEU A 170 -16.76 8.58 -8.60
N ALA A 171 -17.00 9.83 -8.22
CA ALA A 171 -18.23 10.54 -8.54
C ALA A 171 -18.44 10.69 -10.07
N ASP A 172 -17.40 11.03 -10.83
CA ASP A 172 -17.45 11.14 -12.30
C ASP A 172 -17.80 9.81 -12.96
N TYR A 173 -17.27 8.70 -12.43
CA TYR A 173 -17.65 7.36 -12.92
C TYR A 173 -19.13 7.06 -12.70
N GLU A 174 -19.65 7.29 -11.50
CA GLU A 174 -21.07 7.08 -11.19
C GLU A 174 -21.97 7.99 -12.05
N LEU A 175 -21.56 9.23 -12.29
CA LEU A 175 -22.27 10.15 -13.17
C LEU A 175 -22.28 9.65 -14.63
N HIS A 176 -21.16 9.11 -15.11
CA HIS A 176 -21.13 8.46 -16.42
C HIS A 176 -22.12 7.29 -16.50
N VAL A 177 -22.21 6.46 -15.47
CA VAL A 177 -23.17 5.36 -15.39
C VAL A 177 -24.61 5.89 -15.36
N ALA A 178 -24.89 6.96 -14.60
CA ALA A 178 -26.21 7.60 -14.57
C ALA A 178 -26.62 8.11 -15.96
N ARG A 179 -25.75 8.81 -16.66
CA ARG A 179 -25.99 9.27 -18.05
C ARG A 179 -26.27 8.13 -19.03
N TYR A 180 -25.57 7.01 -18.88
CA TYR A 180 -25.82 5.82 -19.67
C TYR A 180 -27.25 5.29 -19.47
N TYR A 181 -27.70 5.17 -18.21
CA TYR A 181 -29.07 4.76 -17.92
C TYR A 181 -30.11 5.74 -18.47
N MET A 182 -29.90 7.04 -18.32
CA MET A 182 -30.78 8.08 -18.90
C MET A 182 -30.92 7.91 -20.42
N SER A 183 -29.80 7.69 -21.13
CA SER A 183 -29.84 7.50 -22.60
C SER A 183 -30.57 6.25 -23.04
N ARG A 184 -30.79 5.31 -22.11
CA ARG A 184 -31.57 4.07 -22.37
C ARG A 184 -32.99 4.08 -21.78
N GLY A 185 -33.46 5.22 -21.24
CA GLY A 185 -34.76 5.34 -20.61
C GLY A 185 -34.87 4.69 -19.22
N GLY A 186 -33.74 4.28 -18.61
CA GLY A 186 -33.70 3.66 -17.30
C GLY A 186 -33.67 4.69 -16.17
N TRP A 187 -34.73 5.53 -16.07
CA TRP A 187 -34.79 6.70 -15.17
C TRP A 187 -34.57 6.35 -13.71
N LEU A 188 -35.23 5.27 -13.21
CA LEU A 188 -35.03 4.84 -11.82
C LEU A 188 -33.57 4.43 -11.53
N ALA A 189 -32.92 3.73 -12.45
CA ALA A 189 -31.52 3.35 -12.30
C ALA A 189 -30.60 4.57 -12.33
N ALA A 190 -30.90 5.56 -13.18
CA ALA A 190 -30.18 6.83 -13.24
C ALA A 190 -30.35 7.62 -11.94
N ALA A 191 -31.59 7.74 -11.42
CA ALA A 191 -31.88 8.43 -10.15
C ALA A 191 -31.16 7.77 -8.97
N ASN A 192 -31.13 6.44 -8.88
CA ASN A 192 -30.37 5.74 -7.84
C ASN A 192 -28.86 6.00 -7.89
N ARG A 193 -28.28 6.12 -9.10
CA ARG A 193 -26.87 6.49 -9.25
C ARG A 193 -26.62 7.94 -8.87
N ALA A 194 -27.51 8.85 -9.27
CA ALA A 194 -27.42 10.25 -8.91
C ALA A 194 -27.53 10.46 -7.39
N ARG A 195 -28.48 9.80 -6.73
CA ARG A 195 -28.59 9.79 -5.28
C ARG A 195 -27.31 9.30 -4.61
N PHE A 196 -26.77 8.18 -5.07
CA PHE A 196 -25.51 7.64 -4.55
C PHE A 196 -24.36 8.67 -4.64
N ILE A 197 -24.27 9.46 -5.73
CA ILE A 197 -23.28 10.53 -5.86
C ILE A 197 -23.48 11.59 -4.76
N VAL A 198 -24.72 12.03 -4.55
CA VAL A 198 -25.04 13.08 -3.57
C VAL A 198 -24.73 12.60 -2.15
N GLU A 199 -25.08 11.37 -1.81
CA GLU A 199 -24.89 10.80 -0.47
C GLU A 199 -23.43 10.44 -0.15
N GLN A 200 -22.69 9.89 -1.13
CA GLN A 200 -21.38 9.31 -0.86
C GLN A 200 -20.20 10.22 -1.27
N TYR A 201 -20.42 11.15 -2.20
CA TYR A 201 -19.36 11.98 -2.77
C TYR A 201 -19.62 13.48 -2.59
N ASP A 202 -20.13 13.87 -1.42
CA ASP A 202 -20.38 15.27 -1.10
C ASP A 202 -19.16 16.15 -1.40
N GLY A 203 -19.44 17.33 -1.96
CA GLY A 203 -18.41 18.29 -2.40
C GLY A 203 -17.64 17.88 -3.68
N ALA A 204 -18.02 16.79 -4.37
CA ALA A 204 -17.51 16.50 -5.71
C ALA A 204 -18.22 17.37 -6.78
N PRO A 205 -17.51 17.84 -7.84
CA PRO A 205 -18.13 18.61 -8.92
C PRO A 205 -19.32 17.89 -9.59
N ALA A 206 -19.31 16.58 -9.65
CA ALA A 206 -20.36 15.75 -10.21
C ALA A 206 -21.72 15.88 -9.49
N VAL A 207 -21.72 16.28 -8.21
CA VAL A 207 -22.96 16.44 -7.40
C VAL A 207 -23.90 17.45 -8.04
N ALA A 208 -23.40 18.58 -8.56
CA ALA A 208 -24.24 19.60 -9.18
C ALA A 208 -24.99 19.08 -10.43
N GLU A 209 -24.43 18.15 -11.16
CA GLU A 209 -25.10 17.52 -12.29
C GLU A 209 -25.99 16.34 -11.84
N ALA A 210 -25.56 15.58 -10.85
CA ALA A 210 -26.35 14.50 -10.28
C ALA A 210 -27.72 14.99 -9.76
N LEU A 211 -27.77 16.17 -9.13
CA LEU A 211 -29.02 16.81 -8.68
C LEU A 211 -29.98 17.21 -9.81
N ARG A 212 -29.51 17.27 -11.07
CA ARG A 212 -30.36 17.56 -12.23
C ARG A 212 -30.98 16.31 -12.87
N VAL A 213 -30.60 15.11 -12.40
CA VAL A 213 -31.20 13.88 -12.87
C VAL A 213 -32.65 13.82 -12.34
N PRO A 214 -33.67 13.61 -13.21
CA PRO A 214 -35.06 13.53 -12.76
C PRO A 214 -35.23 12.53 -11.62
N ASP A 215 -35.98 12.90 -10.61
CA ASP A 215 -36.29 12.13 -9.40
C ASP A 215 -35.13 11.96 -8.38
N ALA A 216 -33.94 12.49 -8.65
CA ALA A 216 -32.83 12.44 -7.68
C ALA A 216 -33.12 13.31 -6.44
N GLU A 217 -33.82 14.43 -6.59
CA GLU A 217 -34.20 15.34 -5.49
C GLU A 217 -35.24 14.73 -4.54
N ILE A 218 -36.17 13.90 -5.07
CA ILE A 218 -37.27 13.34 -4.27
C ILE A 218 -36.74 12.36 -3.22
N TYR A 219 -35.60 11.72 -3.45
CA TYR A 219 -35.01 10.73 -2.56
C TYR A 219 -33.89 11.28 -1.67
N ALA A 220 -33.48 12.54 -1.81
CA ALA A 220 -32.44 13.18 -0.97
C ALA A 220 -32.99 13.82 0.31
N ILE A 221 -34.33 13.75 0.55
CA ILE A 221 -35.03 14.47 1.65
C ILE A 221 -35.46 13.51 2.78
N ASP A 222 -35.35 12.20 2.62
CA ASP A 222 -35.59 11.18 3.65
C ASP A 222 -34.26 10.68 4.29
#